data_7e37477f3d8a2382b64aed412817abea
#
_entry.id   7e37477f3d8a2382b64aed412817abea
#
_cell.length_a   1.000
_cell.length_b   1.000
_cell.length_c   1.000
_cell.angle_alpha   90.00
_cell.angle_beta   90.00
_cell.angle_gamma   90.00
#
_symmetry.space_group_name_H-M   'P 1'
#
loop_
_entity.id
_entity.type
_entity.pdbx_description
1 polymer ?
#
loop_
_entity_poly.entity_id
_entity_poly.type
_entity_poly.pdbx_seq_one_letter_code
_entity_poly.pdbx_strand_id
1 'polypeptide(L)'
;MNNTTMHKTLLAIAIGAVTHSAFAADEKKEDTIVVQSTAGSDFKPGGDQLVPAFLDGQVANGGRMGMLGQQNAMDVPFNIISYTSKLVEDQQAKTIADVVANDAGVQFVQGYGNSAETFRIRGLKFDGDDMTFGGLSGVLPRQVVDAQMVDRIEIFKGANSLMNGAASSGVGGMINLEPKHAGDTPQAKVGVDYTSDSQIGTTLDAGRRFGDNDQFGARVNLVHREGETGVPNDRRRTTLLSTGLDYKGDRFRTSLDLGYQKKTF
;
A
#
# COMPACT_ATOMS: atom_id res chain seq x y z
N MET A 1 -5.96 -6.03 47.74
CA MET A 1 -6.13 -6.57 46.37
C MET A 1 -5.25 -5.76 45.44
N ASN A 2 -4.25 -6.38 44.83
CA ASN A 2 -3.24 -5.66 44.04
C ASN A 2 -3.81 -5.19 42.69
N ASN A 3 -3.54 -3.94 42.33
CA ASN A 3 -3.98 -3.30 41.07
C ASN A 3 -3.62 -4.10 39.79
N THR A 4 -2.56 -4.88 39.85
CA THR A 4 -2.11 -5.75 38.74
C THR A 4 -3.08 -6.89 38.40
N THR A 5 -3.85 -7.36 39.38
CA THR A 5 -4.84 -8.46 39.19
C THR A 5 -6.10 -7.91 38.50
N MET A 6 -6.47 -6.66 38.77
CA MET A 6 -7.65 -6.03 38.20
C MET A 6 -7.49 -5.70 36.71
N HIS A 7 -6.30 -5.31 36.27
CA HIS A 7 -6.01 -5.06 34.85
C HIS A 7 -6.00 -6.34 34.00
N LYS A 8 -5.52 -7.45 34.56
CA LYS A 8 -5.56 -8.75 33.88
C LYS A 8 -6.96 -9.32 33.73
N THR A 9 -7.83 -9.06 34.69
CA THR A 9 -9.24 -9.51 34.66
C THR A 9 -10.06 -8.67 33.65
N LEU A 10 -9.82 -7.37 33.56
CA LEU A 10 -10.46 -6.50 32.59
C LEU A 10 -10.03 -6.83 31.15
N LEU A 11 -8.77 -7.17 30.91
CA LEU A 11 -8.29 -7.59 29.59
C LEU A 11 -8.90 -8.94 29.18
N ALA A 12 -9.03 -9.89 30.11
CA ALA A 12 -9.66 -11.18 29.84
C ALA A 12 -11.17 -11.06 29.52
N ILE A 13 -11.88 -10.11 30.15
CA ILE A 13 -13.29 -9.84 29.85
C ILE A 13 -13.46 -9.18 28.50
N ALA A 14 -12.54 -8.28 28.09
CA ALA A 14 -12.59 -7.64 26.78
C ALA A 14 -12.34 -8.66 25.63
N ILE A 15 -11.45 -9.60 25.82
CA ILE A 15 -11.20 -10.68 24.84
C ILE A 15 -12.37 -11.67 24.80
N GLY A 16 -12.98 -11.99 25.94
CA GLY A 16 -14.15 -12.87 26.02
C GLY A 16 -15.42 -12.30 25.34
N ALA A 17 -15.59 -10.98 25.31
CA ALA A 17 -16.74 -10.34 24.68
C ALA A 17 -16.68 -10.35 23.15
N VAL A 18 -15.49 -10.43 22.56
CA VAL A 18 -15.33 -10.46 21.09
C VAL A 18 -15.55 -11.87 20.52
N THR A 19 -15.41 -12.93 21.32
CA THR A 19 -15.54 -14.31 20.83
C THR A 19 -16.96 -14.86 20.77
N HIS A 20 -17.97 -14.14 21.30
CA HIS A 20 -19.36 -14.64 21.33
C HIS A 20 -20.24 -14.18 20.16
N SER A 21 -19.74 -13.36 19.23
CA SER A 21 -20.49 -12.92 18.05
C SER A 21 -20.16 -13.69 16.75
N ALA A 22 -19.34 -14.75 16.81
CA ALA A 22 -18.87 -15.48 15.63
C ALA A 22 -19.61 -16.83 15.37
N PHE A 23 -20.71 -17.11 16.07
CA PHE A 23 -21.52 -18.31 15.79
C PHE A 23 -22.96 -17.92 15.44
N ALA A 24 -23.17 -17.55 14.19
CA ALA A 24 -24.52 -17.57 13.60
C ALA A 24 -24.44 -17.92 12.11
N ALA A 25 -24.96 -19.12 11.85
CA ALA A 25 -25.55 -19.61 10.61
C ALA A 25 -24.66 -19.82 9.40
N ASP A 26 -24.22 -21.03 9.30
CA ASP A 26 -23.81 -21.72 8.09
C ASP A 26 -25.02 -21.93 7.18
N GLU A 27 -25.20 -21.07 6.20
CA GLU A 27 -25.98 -21.36 5.01
C GLU A 27 -24.97 -21.59 3.88
N LYS A 28 -24.80 -22.86 3.53
CA LYS A 28 -24.02 -23.33 2.38
C LYS A 28 -24.54 -22.65 1.11
N LYS A 29 -24.07 -21.46 0.80
CA LYS A 29 -24.15 -20.92 -0.55
C LYS A 29 -23.13 -21.65 -1.39
N GLU A 30 -23.61 -22.35 -2.41
CA GLU A 30 -22.77 -22.83 -3.49
C GLU A 30 -21.93 -21.65 -4.00
N ASP A 31 -20.61 -21.82 -3.96
CA ASP A 31 -19.66 -20.85 -4.52
C ASP A 31 -19.88 -20.79 -6.03
N THR A 32 -20.81 -19.99 -6.46
CA THR A 32 -20.89 -19.57 -7.85
C THR A 32 -19.72 -18.63 -8.06
N ILE A 33 -18.69 -19.09 -8.77
CA ILE A 33 -17.63 -18.24 -9.29
C ILE A 33 -18.29 -17.31 -10.29
N VAL A 34 -18.74 -16.16 -9.82
CA VAL A 34 -19.16 -15.08 -10.70
C VAL A 34 -17.89 -14.46 -11.25
N VAL A 35 -17.46 -14.88 -12.43
CA VAL A 35 -16.49 -14.13 -13.22
C VAL A 35 -17.18 -12.83 -13.63
N GLN A 36 -17.16 -11.85 -12.77
CA GLN A 36 -17.48 -10.49 -13.18
C GLN A 36 -16.37 -10.02 -14.08
N SER A 37 -16.59 -10.16 -15.37
CA SER A 37 -15.91 -9.34 -16.37
C SER A 37 -16.18 -7.88 -15.97
N THR A 38 -15.15 -7.13 -15.64
CA THR A 38 -15.20 -5.68 -15.41
C THR A 38 -15.36 -4.91 -16.74
N ALA A 39 -16.18 -5.46 -17.65
CA ALA A 39 -16.66 -4.73 -18.82
C ALA A 39 -17.72 -3.73 -18.34
N GLY A 40 -17.28 -2.58 -17.87
CA GLY A 40 -18.18 -1.55 -17.37
C GLY A 40 -17.57 -0.59 -16.35
N SER A 41 -16.25 -0.62 -16.11
CA SER A 41 -15.64 0.46 -15.34
C SER A 41 -15.53 1.68 -16.26
N ASP A 42 -16.07 2.84 -15.83
CA ASP A 42 -15.88 4.14 -16.48
C ASP A 42 -14.41 4.63 -16.43
N PHE A 43 -13.47 3.67 -16.41
CA PHE A 43 -12.04 3.98 -16.40
C PHE A 43 -11.66 4.70 -17.70
N LYS A 44 -11.11 5.90 -17.53
CA LYS A 44 -10.61 6.71 -18.65
C LYS A 44 -9.08 6.74 -18.60
N PRO A 45 -8.40 6.14 -19.57
CA PRO A 45 -6.95 6.22 -19.68
C PRO A 45 -6.43 7.66 -19.74
N GLY A 46 -5.22 7.89 -19.23
CA GLY A 46 -4.53 9.17 -19.29
C GLY A 46 -4.85 10.15 -18.16
N GLY A 47 -5.77 9.79 -17.24
CA GLY A 47 -6.07 10.56 -16.03
C GLY A 47 -5.33 10.06 -14.79
N ASP A 48 -5.79 10.56 -13.62
CA ASP A 48 -5.31 10.13 -12.31
C ASP A 48 -6.20 9.06 -11.67
N GLN A 49 -7.25 8.63 -12.36
CA GLN A 49 -8.11 7.56 -11.91
C GLN A 49 -7.34 6.24 -11.96
N LEU A 50 -7.24 5.57 -10.81
CA LEU A 50 -6.52 4.31 -10.71
C LEU A 50 -7.17 3.22 -11.55
N VAL A 51 -6.38 2.40 -12.21
CA VAL A 51 -6.85 1.24 -12.99
C VAL A 51 -7.62 0.29 -12.07
N PRO A 52 -8.81 -0.20 -12.46
CA PRO A 52 -9.59 -1.12 -11.64
C PRO A 52 -8.81 -2.37 -11.25
N ALA A 53 -8.96 -2.77 -9.98
CA ALA A 53 -8.32 -3.97 -9.47
C ALA A 53 -9.13 -5.22 -9.85
N PHE A 54 -8.44 -6.37 -9.92
CA PHE A 54 -8.99 -7.71 -10.14
C PHE A 54 -8.35 -8.70 -9.14
N LEU A 55 -8.62 -9.99 -9.22
CA LEU A 55 -8.17 -11.01 -8.28
C LEU A 55 -8.50 -10.60 -6.83
N ASP A 56 -9.78 -10.49 -6.54
CA ASP A 56 -10.30 -10.06 -5.24
C ASP A 56 -9.75 -8.71 -4.74
N GLY A 57 -9.33 -7.85 -5.67
CA GLY A 57 -8.83 -6.52 -5.39
C GLY A 57 -7.34 -6.44 -5.08
N GLN A 58 -6.58 -7.53 -5.21
CA GLN A 58 -5.16 -7.58 -4.86
C GLN A 58 -4.23 -7.01 -5.93
N VAL A 59 -4.63 -7.07 -7.19
CA VAL A 59 -3.79 -6.69 -8.34
C VAL A 59 -4.60 -5.84 -9.31
N ALA A 60 -3.95 -4.90 -10.00
CA ALA A 60 -4.52 -4.20 -11.15
C ALA A 60 -3.62 -4.36 -12.37
N ASN A 61 -4.24 -4.58 -13.52
CA ASN A 61 -3.53 -4.78 -14.79
C ASN A 61 -3.31 -3.45 -15.50
N GLY A 62 -2.44 -2.65 -14.95
CA GLY A 62 -2.10 -1.32 -15.42
C GLY A 62 -1.53 -0.46 -14.30
N GLY A 63 -1.34 0.83 -14.57
CA GLY A 63 -0.80 1.80 -13.63
C GLY A 63 -0.33 3.07 -14.30
N ARG A 64 0.35 3.92 -13.57
CA ARG A 64 0.85 5.21 -14.06
C ARG A 64 2.04 5.03 -15.00
N MET A 65 1.95 5.64 -16.16
CA MET A 65 2.97 5.64 -17.18
C MET A 65 3.54 7.04 -17.41
N GLY A 66 4.15 7.61 -16.38
CA GLY A 66 4.73 8.95 -16.43
C GLY A 66 3.74 9.98 -16.95
N MET A 67 4.07 10.70 -18.02
CA MET A 67 3.22 11.73 -18.63
C MET A 67 1.92 11.19 -19.26
N LEU A 68 1.82 9.90 -19.52
CA LEU A 68 0.61 9.29 -20.09
C LEU A 68 -0.47 9.04 -19.03
N GLY A 69 -0.18 9.29 -17.74
CA GLY A 69 -1.10 9.01 -16.65
C GLY A 69 -1.40 7.53 -16.47
N GLN A 70 -2.54 7.21 -15.88
CA GLN A 70 -2.96 5.82 -15.64
C GLN A 70 -3.38 5.15 -16.96
N GLN A 71 -2.85 3.96 -17.22
CA GLN A 71 -3.08 3.20 -18.45
C GLN A 71 -3.37 1.72 -18.12
N ASN A 72 -4.24 1.06 -18.91
CA ASN A 72 -4.33 -0.40 -18.86
C ASN A 72 -3.11 -1.03 -19.53
N ALA A 73 -2.66 -2.15 -19.00
CA ALA A 73 -1.53 -2.89 -19.58
C ALA A 73 -1.80 -3.41 -21.00
N MET A 74 -3.07 -3.61 -21.36
CA MET A 74 -3.46 -4.07 -22.71
C MET A 74 -3.46 -2.95 -23.76
N ASP A 75 -3.48 -1.67 -23.32
CA ASP A 75 -3.56 -0.52 -24.24
C ASP A 75 -2.18 0.07 -24.54
N VAL A 76 -1.12 -0.49 -23.93
CA VAL A 76 0.24 0.02 -24.06
C VAL A 76 1.23 -1.10 -24.42
N PRO A 77 2.28 -0.82 -25.21
CA PRO A 77 3.26 -1.83 -25.60
C PRO A 77 4.30 -2.10 -24.49
N PHE A 78 3.89 -2.03 -23.22
CA PHE A 78 4.77 -2.18 -22.06
C PHE A 78 4.17 -3.14 -21.05
N ASN A 79 5.03 -3.77 -20.26
CA ASN A 79 4.59 -4.59 -19.14
C ASN A 79 4.47 -3.73 -17.88
N ILE A 80 3.25 -3.58 -17.40
CA ILE A 80 2.94 -2.86 -16.17
C ILE A 80 1.96 -3.68 -15.32
N ILE A 81 2.19 -3.71 -14.02
CA ILE A 81 1.34 -4.35 -13.03
C ILE A 81 1.30 -3.51 -11.77
N SER A 82 0.17 -3.48 -11.09
CA SER A 82 0.02 -2.80 -9.81
C SER A 82 -0.42 -3.76 -8.73
N TYR A 83 0.23 -3.70 -7.58
CA TYR A 83 -0.16 -4.38 -6.35
C TYR A 83 -0.88 -3.37 -5.45
N THR A 84 -2.06 -3.73 -4.96
CA THR A 84 -2.93 -2.83 -4.22
C THR A 84 -2.66 -2.85 -2.73
N SER A 85 -3.21 -1.88 -2.00
CA SER A 85 -3.22 -1.87 -0.53
C SER A 85 -3.91 -3.10 0.07
N LYS A 86 -4.84 -3.73 -0.66
CA LYS A 86 -5.44 -4.99 -0.21
C LYS A 86 -4.42 -6.13 -0.18
N LEU A 87 -3.53 -6.24 -1.18
CA LEU A 87 -2.45 -7.22 -1.14
C LEU A 87 -1.49 -6.96 0.01
N VAL A 88 -1.15 -5.68 0.26
CA VAL A 88 -0.32 -5.27 1.41
C VAL A 88 -0.94 -5.74 2.73
N GLU A 89 -2.25 -5.55 2.89
CA GLU A 89 -3.01 -5.98 4.07
C GLU A 89 -3.04 -7.52 4.19
N ASP A 90 -3.41 -8.22 3.11
CA ASP A 90 -3.55 -9.69 3.10
C ASP A 90 -2.23 -10.42 3.38
N GLN A 91 -1.12 -9.89 2.88
CA GLN A 91 0.22 -10.42 3.12
C GLN A 91 0.89 -9.89 4.38
N GLN A 92 0.27 -8.92 5.07
CA GLN A 92 0.89 -8.18 6.18
C GLN A 92 2.27 -7.62 5.81
N ALA A 93 2.40 -7.15 4.57
CA ALA A 93 3.64 -6.62 4.04
C ALA A 93 4.03 -5.33 4.78
N LYS A 94 5.30 -5.23 5.16
CA LYS A 94 5.85 -4.11 5.94
C LYS A 94 6.69 -3.15 5.10
N THR A 95 7.22 -3.65 3.99
CA THR A 95 8.13 -2.92 3.10
C THR A 95 7.69 -3.04 1.65
N ILE A 96 8.20 -2.16 0.81
CA ILE A 96 7.97 -2.28 -0.64
C ILE A 96 8.59 -3.59 -1.17
N ALA A 97 9.73 -3.98 -0.62
CA ALA A 97 10.39 -5.24 -0.98
C ALA A 97 9.50 -6.47 -0.76
N ASP A 98 8.73 -6.50 0.34
CA ASP A 98 7.82 -7.63 0.64
C ASP A 98 6.74 -7.78 -0.45
N VAL A 99 6.25 -6.66 -0.98
CA VAL A 99 5.21 -6.65 -2.01
C VAL A 99 5.77 -6.99 -3.38
N VAL A 100 6.89 -6.37 -3.77
CA VAL A 100 7.49 -6.60 -5.10
C VAL A 100 8.08 -7.99 -5.26
N ALA A 101 8.30 -8.72 -4.15
CA ALA A 101 8.69 -10.14 -4.19
C ALA A 101 7.67 -11.04 -4.90
N ASN A 102 6.41 -10.59 -5.06
CA ASN A 102 5.40 -11.28 -5.86
C ASN A 102 5.68 -11.19 -7.37
N ASP A 103 6.56 -10.30 -7.80
CA ASP A 103 6.90 -10.13 -9.21
C ASP A 103 8.20 -10.85 -9.56
N ALA A 104 8.10 -11.88 -10.42
CA ALA A 104 9.27 -12.66 -10.84
C ALA A 104 10.35 -11.84 -11.58
N GLY A 105 9.99 -10.68 -12.12
CA GLY A 105 10.93 -9.77 -12.82
C GLY A 105 11.62 -8.78 -11.91
N VAL A 106 11.28 -8.76 -10.62
CA VAL A 106 11.86 -7.85 -9.62
C VAL A 106 12.51 -8.65 -8.51
N GLN A 107 13.73 -8.30 -8.16
CA GLN A 107 14.48 -8.94 -7.09
C GLN A 107 14.91 -7.89 -6.06
N PHE A 108 14.71 -8.19 -4.79
CA PHE A 108 15.32 -7.43 -3.70
C PHE A 108 16.77 -7.86 -3.54
N VAL A 109 17.70 -6.89 -3.48
CA VAL A 109 19.14 -7.19 -3.54
C VAL A 109 19.80 -7.14 -2.18
N GLN A 110 19.25 -6.37 -1.26
CA GLN A 110 19.82 -6.18 0.06
C GLN A 110 19.29 -7.24 1.03
N GLY A 111 20.15 -7.68 1.93
CA GLY A 111 19.76 -8.64 2.95
C GLY A 111 18.79 -8.06 3.98
N TYR A 112 18.19 -8.96 4.74
CA TYR A 112 17.34 -8.61 5.89
C TYR A 112 18.07 -7.65 6.83
N GLY A 113 17.35 -6.66 7.36
CA GLY A 113 17.91 -5.72 8.33
C GLY A 113 18.56 -4.48 7.74
N ASN A 114 18.65 -4.36 6.43
CA ASN A 114 19.17 -3.16 5.81
C ASN A 114 18.20 -1.98 5.98
N SER A 115 18.73 -0.78 6.17
CA SER A 115 17.95 0.45 6.29
C SER A 115 17.56 1.06 4.96
N ALA A 116 18.13 0.59 3.84
CA ALA A 116 17.86 1.06 2.49
C ALA A 116 17.29 -0.06 1.61
N GLU A 117 16.56 0.30 0.57
CA GLU A 117 16.04 -0.64 -0.42
C GLU A 117 16.77 -0.47 -1.75
N THR A 118 17.18 -1.59 -2.32
CA THR A 118 17.73 -1.67 -3.67
C THR A 118 17.15 -2.89 -4.36
N PHE A 119 16.68 -2.71 -5.56
CA PHE A 119 16.02 -3.73 -6.37
C PHE A 119 16.83 -4.03 -7.64
N ARG A 120 16.48 -5.12 -8.29
CA ARG A 120 16.83 -5.37 -9.69
C ARG A 120 15.56 -5.62 -10.47
N ILE A 121 15.34 -4.81 -11.48
CA ILE A 121 14.21 -4.99 -12.41
C ILE A 121 14.81 -5.53 -13.71
N ARG A 122 14.41 -6.75 -14.09
CA ARG A 122 15.00 -7.47 -15.24
C ARG A 122 16.53 -7.58 -15.17
N GLY A 123 17.09 -7.74 -13.97
CA GLY A 123 18.53 -7.84 -13.72
C GLY A 123 19.28 -6.52 -13.62
N LEU A 124 18.65 -5.39 -13.91
CA LEU A 124 19.25 -4.06 -13.86
C LEU A 124 18.96 -3.40 -12.50
N LYS A 125 19.96 -2.73 -11.94
CA LYS A 125 19.90 -2.08 -10.63
C LYS A 125 18.87 -0.94 -10.63
N PHE A 126 18.13 -0.83 -9.54
CA PHE A 126 17.15 0.22 -9.25
C PHE A 126 17.21 0.54 -7.75
N ASP A 127 17.54 1.76 -7.38
CA ASP A 127 17.67 2.17 -5.99
C ASP A 127 16.33 2.72 -5.45
N GLY A 128 16.12 2.65 -4.12
CA GLY A 128 14.87 3.07 -3.49
C GLY A 128 14.55 4.56 -3.68
N ASP A 129 15.56 5.41 -3.80
CA ASP A 129 15.43 6.84 -4.09
C ASP A 129 15.07 7.15 -5.56
N ASP A 130 15.17 6.16 -6.45
CA ASP A 130 14.68 6.25 -7.83
C ASP A 130 13.18 5.96 -7.96
N MET A 131 12.52 5.45 -6.90
CA MET A 131 11.07 5.27 -6.88
C MET A 131 10.37 6.62 -7.03
N THR A 132 9.25 6.63 -7.74
CA THR A 132 8.38 7.80 -7.83
C THR A 132 7.24 7.71 -6.83
N PHE A 133 6.74 8.85 -6.40
CA PHE A 133 5.59 8.97 -5.50
C PHE A 133 4.51 9.83 -6.18
N GLY A 134 3.37 9.23 -6.48
CA GLY A 134 2.33 9.87 -7.30
C GLY A 134 2.84 10.32 -8.68
N GLY A 135 3.84 9.62 -9.23
CA GLY A 135 4.51 9.98 -10.49
C GLY A 135 5.62 11.03 -10.35
N LEU A 136 5.92 11.53 -9.15
CA LEU A 136 6.97 12.52 -8.91
C LEU A 136 8.27 11.86 -8.49
N SER A 137 9.37 12.17 -9.18
CA SER A 137 10.71 11.70 -8.85
C SER A 137 11.37 12.56 -7.76
N GLY A 138 12.30 11.96 -6.98
CA GLY A 138 13.11 12.69 -5.99
C GLY A 138 12.35 13.07 -4.71
N VAL A 139 11.19 12.52 -4.47
CA VAL A 139 10.36 12.76 -3.27
C VAL A 139 10.69 11.75 -2.17
N LEU A 140 10.96 10.51 -2.55
CA LEU A 140 11.19 9.43 -1.61
C LEU A 140 12.66 9.33 -1.18
N PRO A 141 12.90 8.97 0.08
CA PRO A 141 14.24 8.68 0.55
C PRO A 141 14.69 7.29 0.07
N ARG A 142 16.00 7.05 0.07
CA ARG A 142 16.56 5.72 -0.19
C ARG A 142 16.23 4.69 0.89
N GLN A 143 15.86 5.15 2.07
CA GLN A 143 15.50 4.31 3.21
C GLN A 143 14.21 3.55 2.95
N VAL A 144 14.08 2.42 3.62
CA VAL A 144 12.91 1.54 3.55
C VAL A 144 11.62 2.32 3.78
N VAL A 145 10.73 2.31 2.81
CA VAL A 145 9.39 2.90 2.87
C VAL A 145 8.40 1.85 3.39
N ASP A 146 7.49 2.26 4.26
CA ASP A 146 6.43 1.37 4.77
C ASP A 146 5.34 1.18 3.71
N ALA A 147 5.04 -0.07 3.36
CA ALA A 147 4.08 -0.40 2.32
C ALA A 147 2.65 0.04 2.66
N GLN A 148 2.33 0.25 3.94
CA GLN A 148 0.99 0.69 4.36
C GLN A 148 0.73 2.17 4.08
N MET A 149 1.75 2.95 3.70
CA MET A 149 1.62 4.35 3.34
C MET A 149 0.92 4.56 1.98
N VAL A 150 0.94 3.54 1.11
CA VAL A 150 0.53 3.66 -0.29
C VAL A 150 -0.73 2.86 -0.62
N ASP A 151 -1.48 3.33 -1.60
CA ASP A 151 -2.64 2.63 -2.15
C ASP A 151 -2.22 1.58 -3.17
N ARG A 152 -1.19 1.89 -3.96
CA ARG A 152 -0.66 0.98 -4.98
C ARG A 152 0.84 1.07 -5.10
N ILE A 153 1.43 -0.08 -5.41
CA ILE A 153 2.81 -0.24 -5.80
C ILE A 153 2.78 -0.70 -7.25
N GLU A 154 3.13 0.19 -8.14
CA GLU A 154 3.06 -0.01 -9.59
C GLU A 154 4.44 -0.31 -10.13
N ILE A 155 4.57 -1.42 -10.86
CA ILE A 155 5.83 -1.87 -11.45
C ILE A 155 5.73 -1.79 -12.96
N PHE A 156 6.53 -0.92 -13.53
CA PHE A 156 6.73 -0.80 -14.95
C PHE A 156 8.04 -1.49 -15.35
N LYS A 157 7.99 -2.38 -16.35
CA LYS A 157 9.16 -3.13 -16.82
C LYS A 157 9.51 -2.73 -18.25
N GLY A 158 10.58 -2.00 -18.40
CA GLY A 158 11.07 -1.53 -19.69
C GLY A 158 11.82 -0.21 -19.59
N ALA A 159 12.33 0.28 -20.72
CA ALA A 159 13.00 1.58 -20.80
C ALA A 159 11.97 2.70 -20.58
N ASN A 160 12.12 3.46 -19.51
CA ASN A 160 11.15 4.41 -19.01
C ASN A 160 11.67 5.85 -18.88
N SER A 161 12.96 6.07 -19.07
CA SER A 161 13.59 7.39 -18.84
C SER A 161 12.92 8.52 -19.61
N LEU A 162 12.41 8.26 -20.81
CA LEU A 162 11.70 9.27 -21.59
C LEU A 162 10.32 9.63 -20.99
N MET A 163 9.61 8.61 -20.46
CA MET A 163 8.26 8.81 -19.93
C MET A 163 8.26 9.36 -18.52
N ASN A 164 9.26 9.02 -17.74
CA ASN A 164 9.38 9.42 -16.34
C ASN A 164 10.05 10.78 -16.14
N GLY A 165 10.63 11.34 -17.18
CA GLY A 165 11.28 12.65 -17.13
C GLY A 165 12.57 12.70 -16.31
N ALA A 166 12.99 11.59 -15.69
CA ALA A 166 14.17 11.51 -14.86
C ALA A 166 15.25 10.68 -15.58
N ALA A 167 16.35 11.31 -15.93
CA ALA A 167 17.44 10.68 -16.67
C ALA A 167 18.22 9.61 -15.87
N SER A 168 18.06 9.56 -14.57
CA SER A 168 18.81 8.69 -13.66
C SER A 168 18.08 7.42 -13.24
N SER A 169 16.79 7.33 -13.45
CA SER A 169 16.01 6.18 -13.01
C SER A 169 16.20 4.96 -13.92
N GLY A 170 16.12 3.80 -13.30
CA GLY A 170 16.52 2.50 -13.81
C GLY A 170 16.15 2.17 -15.26
N VAL A 171 17.12 1.75 -16.03
CA VAL A 171 16.96 1.34 -17.44
C VAL A 171 16.07 0.09 -17.56
N GLY A 172 15.99 -0.73 -16.52
CA GLY A 172 15.21 -1.98 -16.49
C GLY A 172 13.72 -1.79 -16.24
N GLY A 173 13.36 -0.67 -15.65
CA GLY A 173 11.99 -0.38 -15.24
C GLY A 173 11.92 0.66 -14.12
N MET A 174 10.73 0.88 -13.58
CA MET A 174 10.50 1.76 -12.43
C MET A 174 9.49 1.16 -11.47
N ILE A 175 9.50 1.67 -10.23
CA ILE A 175 8.47 1.44 -9.23
C ILE A 175 7.86 2.79 -8.89
N ASN A 176 6.53 2.90 -9.06
CA ASN A 176 5.77 4.06 -8.64
C ASN A 176 4.90 3.71 -7.44
N LEU A 177 4.88 4.57 -6.45
CA LEU A 177 4.07 4.47 -5.25
C LEU A 177 2.92 5.47 -5.35
N GLU A 178 1.69 4.98 -5.50
CA GLU A 178 0.51 5.85 -5.50
C GLU A 178 0.06 6.12 -4.05
N PRO A 179 -0.04 7.38 -3.63
CA PRO A 179 -0.48 7.73 -2.28
C PRO A 179 -1.93 7.33 -2.01
N LYS A 180 -2.26 7.10 -0.75
CA LYS A 180 -3.63 6.82 -0.31
C LYS A 180 -4.44 8.10 -0.25
N HIS A 181 -5.50 8.18 -1.05
CA HIS A 181 -6.53 9.22 -0.99
C HIS A 181 -7.89 8.67 -0.57
N ALA A 182 -8.81 9.55 -0.19
CA ALA A 182 -10.17 9.15 0.18
C ALA A 182 -10.91 8.56 -1.05
N GLY A 183 -11.43 7.34 -0.87
CA GLY A 183 -12.33 6.73 -1.84
C GLY A 183 -13.73 7.38 -1.82
N ASP A 184 -14.58 6.99 -2.77
CA ASP A 184 -15.96 7.49 -2.83
C ASP A 184 -16.83 6.95 -1.68
N THR A 185 -16.45 5.80 -1.11
CA THR A 185 -17.08 5.24 0.10
C THR A 185 -16.23 5.54 1.33
N PRO A 186 -16.85 6.05 2.42
CA PRO A 186 -16.13 6.22 3.69
C PRO A 186 -15.59 4.89 4.19
N GLN A 187 -14.36 4.91 4.70
CA GLN A 187 -13.75 3.73 5.32
C GLN A 187 -13.10 4.08 6.65
N ALA A 188 -13.11 3.12 7.56
CA ALA A 188 -12.33 3.15 8.79
C ALA A 188 -11.94 1.71 9.14
N LYS A 189 -10.64 1.44 9.12
CA LYS A 189 -10.07 0.14 9.44
C LYS A 189 -9.10 0.30 10.60
N VAL A 190 -9.21 -0.58 11.59
CA VAL A 190 -8.25 -0.70 12.69
C VAL A 190 -7.71 -2.12 12.66
N GLY A 191 -6.40 -2.26 12.67
CA GLY A 191 -5.74 -3.55 12.69
C GLY A 191 -4.82 -3.70 13.88
N VAL A 192 -4.67 -4.93 14.34
CA VAL A 192 -3.61 -5.34 15.28
C VAL A 192 -2.92 -6.54 14.68
N ASP A 193 -1.61 -6.47 14.55
CA ASP A 193 -0.79 -7.56 14.05
C ASP A 193 0.20 -8.03 15.11
N TYR A 194 0.44 -9.32 15.10
CA TYR A 194 1.50 -9.96 15.89
C TYR A 194 2.42 -10.74 14.94
N THR A 195 3.69 -10.44 15.01
CA THR A 195 4.70 -11.14 14.20
C THR A 195 5.74 -11.70 15.14
N SER A 196 6.31 -12.87 14.81
CA SER A 196 7.24 -13.68 15.58
C SER A 196 8.05 -12.95 16.66
N ASP A 197 8.35 -13.62 17.72
CA ASP A 197 9.17 -13.20 18.87
C ASP A 197 8.75 -11.92 19.61
N SER A 198 7.49 -11.51 19.55
CA SER A 198 6.91 -10.41 20.31
C SER A 198 6.74 -9.07 19.59
N GLN A 199 6.89 -8.98 18.29
CA GLN A 199 6.57 -7.75 17.59
C GLN A 199 5.05 -7.55 17.48
N ILE A 200 4.54 -6.50 18.10
CA ILE A 200 3.12 -6.10 18.04
C ILE A 200 3.00 -4.84 17.20
N GLY A 201 2.04 -4.84 16.29
CA GLY A 201 1.68 -3.70 15.46
C GLY A 201 0.25 -3.27 15.67
N THR A 202 0.00 -1.98 15.50
CA THR A 202 -1.33 -1.39 15.43
C THR A 202 -1.41 -0.49 14.20
N THR A 203 -2.52 -0.56 13.49
CA THR A 203 -2.76 0.21 12.28
C THR A 203 -4.11 0.89 12.33
N LEU A 204 -4.19 2.09 11.77
CA LEU A 204 -5.43 2.81 11.52
C LEU A 204 -5.39 3.34 10.09
N ASP A 205 -6.43 3.05 9.32
CA ASP A 205 -6.65 3.62 7.99
C ASP A 205 -8.07 4.16 7.92
N ALA A 206 -8.22 5.47 7.93
CA ALA A 206 -9.52 6.12 7.89
C ALA A 206 -9.56 7.19 6.80
N GLY A 207 -10.60 7.16 5.98
CA GLY A 207 -10.78 8.10 4.88
C GLY A 207 -12.23 8.37 4.56
N ARG A 208 -12.50 9.61 4.18
CA ARG A 208 -13.85 10.03 3.82
C ARG A 208 -13.82 11.26 2.93
N ARG A 209 -14.87 11.43 2.15
CA ARG A 209 -15.10 12.64 1.37
C ARG A 209 -16.15 13.55 2.04
N PHE A 210 -16.08 14.85 1.73
CA PHE A 210 -16.89 15.92 2.31
C PHE A 210 -17.31 16.93 1.22
N GLY A 211 -18.32 17.75 1.54
CA GLY A 211 -18.89 18.77 0.66
C GLY A 211 -20.13 18.26 -0.07
N ASP A 212 -20.85 19.17 -0.71
CA ASP A 212 -22.15 18.87 -1.32
C ASP A 212 -22.06 17.87 -2.50
N ASN A 213 -20.88 17.79 -3.15
CA ASN A 213 -20.60 16.86 -4.24
C ASN A 213 -19.36 16.00 -3.93
N ASP A 214 -19.11 15.69 -2.66
CA ASP A 214 -17.94 14.91 -2.23
C ASP A 214 -16.60 15.45 -2.76
N GLN A 215 -16.48 16.76 -2.87
CA GLN A 215 -15.37 17.45 -3.51
C GLN A 215 -14.06 17.33 -2.72
N PHE A 216 -14.15 17.36 -1.39
CA PHE A 216 -12.98 17.29 -0.51
C PHE A 216 -12.78 15.87 0.00
N GLY A 217 -11.59 15.33 -0.19
CA GLY A 217 -11.18 14.05 0.36
C GLY A 217 -10.14 14.23 1.46
N ALA A 218 -10.26 13.44 2.53
CA ALA A 218 -9.23 13.31 3.55
C ALA A 218 -9.06 11.85 3.92
N ARG A 219 -7.80 11.38 3.96
CA ARG A 219 -7.44 10.03 4.42
C ARG A 219 -6.24 10.10 5.33
N VAL A 220 -6.27 9.36 6.42
CA VAL A 220 -5.19 9.29 7.41
C VAL A 220 -4.82 7.82 7.61
N ASN A 221 -3.52 7.55 7.60
CA ASN A 221 -2.96 6.25 7.96
C ASN A 221 -1.98 6.42 9.11
N LEU A 222 -2.14 5.57 10.13
CA LEU A 222 -1.25 5.47 11.27
C LEU A 222 -0.77 4.03 11.39
N VAL A 223 0.54 3.86 11.60
CA VAL A 223 1.13 2.58 11.94
C VAL A 223 2.06 2.77 13.12
N HIS A 224 1.90 1.94 14.12
CA HIS A 224 2.90 1.80 15.18
C HIS A 224 3.18 0.32 15.39
N ARG A 225 4.43 -0.08 15.25
CA ARG A 225 4.87 -1.47 15.40
C ARG A 225 6.16 -1.48 16.20
N GLU A 226 6.23 -2.32 17.24
CA GLU A 226 7.41 -2.47 18.09
C GLU A 226 7.55 -3.90 18.57
N GLY A 227 8.78 -4.36 18.72
CA GLY A 227 9.14 -5.64 19.32
C GLY A 227 10.33 -6.30 18.64
N GLU A 228 10.65 -7.49 19.12
CA GLU A 228 11.71 -8.32 18.56
C GLU A 228 11.23 -9.00 17.27
N THR A 229 12.14 -9.13 16.32
CA THR A 229 11.89 -9.84 15.05
C THR A 229 12.28 -11.31 15.19
N GLY A 230 12.05 -12.14 14.17
CA GLY A 230 12.52 -13.52 14.15
C GLY A 230 14.04 -13.70 14.11
N VAL A 231 14.80 -12.61 14.16
CA VAL A 231 16.27 -12.63 14.27
C VAL A 231 16.66 -12.32 15.71
N PRO A 232 17.45 -13.19 16.38
CA PRO A 232 17.86 -12.98 17.77
C PRO A 232 18.52 -11.61 18.00
N ASN A 233 18.07 -10.88 19.04
CA ASN A 233 18.56 -9.55 19.42
C ASN A 233 18.29 -8.44 18.37
N ASP A 234 17.38 -8.64 17.42
CA ASP A 234 16.95 -7.61 16.47
C ASP A 234 15.61 -7.05 16.92
N ARG A 235 15.62 -5.89 17.59
CA ARG A 235 14.44 -5.18 18.03
C ARG A 235 14.19 -3.99 17.12
N ARG A 236 12.97 -3.90 16.60
CA ARG A 236 12.58 -2.83 15.68
C ARG A 236 11.39 -2.05 16.18
N ARG A 237 11.40 -0.76 15.85
CA ARG A 237 10.25 0.11 16.06
C ARG A 237 9.98 0.88 14.77
N THR A 238 8.72 0.87 14.34
CA THR A 238 8.23 1.64 13.20
C THR A 238 7.09 2.52 13.66
N THR A 239 7.13 3.80 13.31
CA THR A 239 6.01 4.73 13.46
C THR A 239 5.81 5.42 12.12
N LEU A 240 4.59 5.37 11.60
CA LEU A 240 4.16 6.01 10.35
C LEU A 240 2.92 6.86 10.63
N LEU A 241 2.93 8.06 10.09
CA LEU A 241 1.75 8.89 9.89
C LEU A 241 1.77 9.33 8.44
N SER A 242 0.73 9.02 7.68
CA SER A 242 0.52 9.60 6.36
C SER A 242 -0.88 10.18 6.23
N THR A 243 -1.00 11.27 5.49
CA THR A 243 -2.25 11.97 5.27
C THR A 243 -2.33 12.38 3.81
N GLY A 244 -3.39 11.96 3.14
CA GLY A 244 -3.75 12.39 1.78
C GLY A 244 -4.96 13.31 1.86
N LEU A 245 -4.80 14.51 1.33
CA LEU A 245 -5.88 15.49 1.18
C LEU A 245 -6.08 15.73 -0.31
N ASP A 246 -7.30 15.70 -0.79
CA ASP A 246 -7.60 15.98 -2.19
C ASP A 246 -8.85 16.83 -2.38
N TYR A 247 -8.85 17.58 -3.46
CA TYR A 247 -10.00 18.30 -3.94
C TYR A 247 -10.31 17.90 -5.38
N LYS A 248 -11.54 17.46 -5.62
CA LYS A 248 -12.06 17.07 -6.95
C LYS A 248 -13.17 18.04 -7.36
N GLY A 249 -12.83 19.05 -8.14
CA GLY A 249 -13.79 19.93 -8.77
C GLY A 249 -13.97 19.60 -10.25
N ASP A 250 -14.96 20.25 -10.90
CA ASP A 250 -15.29 20.01 -12.31
C ASP A 250 -14.16 20.35 -13.28
N ARG A 251 -13.39 21.39 -12.96
CA ARG A 251 -12.31 21.91 -13.81
C ARG A 251 -10.93 21.84 -13.20
N PHE A 252 -10.87 21.63 -11.90
CA PHE A 252 -9.62 21.67 -11.16
C PHE A 252 -9.56 20.52 -10.16
N ARG A 253 -8.43 19.85 -10.10
CA ARG A 253 -8.12 18.81 -9.12
C ARG A 253 -6.77 19.12 -8.50
N THR A 254 -6.65 18.89 -7.20
CA THR A 254 -5.39 19.03 -6.49
C THR A 254 -5.32 18.03 -5.36
N SER A 255 -4.11 17.64 -5.02
CA SER A 255 -3.84 16.78 -3.86
C SER A 255 -2.64 17.31 -3.08
N LEU A 256 -2.62 16.99 -1.80
CA LEU A 256 -1.53 17.25 -0.88
C LEU A 256 -1.29 15.99 -0.05
N ASP A 257 -0.09 15.45 -0.17
CA ASP A 257 0.34 14.27 0.54
C ASP A 257 1.41 14.64 1.57
N LEU A 258 1.15 14.27 2.82
CA LEU A 258 2.07 14.48 3.94
C LEU A 258 2.42 13.14 4.55
N GLY A 259 3.70 12.88 4.75
CA GLY A 259 4.19 11.64 5.33
C GLY A 259 5.27 11.89 6.38
N TYR A 260 5.15 11.20 7.50
CA TYR A 260 6.19 11.11 8.51
C TYR A 260 6.43 9.64 8.85
N GLN A 261 7.67 9.20 8.70
CA GLN A 261 8.07 7.84 9.04
C GLN A 261 9.32 7.86 9.92
N LYS A 262 9.30 7.06 10.98
CA LYS A 262 10.47 6.80 11.82
C LYS A 262 10.63 5.30 12.00
N LYS A 263 11.78 4.78 11.58
CA LYS A 263 12.19 3.39 11.83
C LYS A 263 13.43 3.39 12.71
N THR A 264 13.46 2.50 13.69
CA THR A 264 14.60 2.25 14.57
C THR A 264 14.93 0.77 14.49
N PHE A 265 16.19 0.47 14.30
CA PHE A 265 16.74 -0.87 14.13
C PHE A 265 17.66 -1.18 15.31
#